data_4775370dc25f51bea07319379701bf4e
#
_entry.id   4775370dc25f51bea07319379701bf4e
#
_cell.length_a   1.000
_cell.length_b   1.000
_cell.length_c   1.000
_cell.angle_alpha   90.00
_cell.angle_beta   90.00
_cell.angle_gamma   90.00
#
_symmetry.space_group_name_H-M   'P 1'
#
loop_
_entity.id
_entity.type
_entity.pdbx_description
1 polymer ?
#
loop_
_entity_poly.entity_id
_entity_poly.type
_entity_poly.pdbx_seq_one_letter_code
_entity_poly.pdbx_strand_id
1 'polypeptide(L)'
;MGISKEIEDVLTKHKGLVYHLGSHSLSGELFLPDDDSYDVVIKLDMYPELFPTVLEVGGRIPNKLDRHMYVDSGSCCFTTAAKSQVLLKTKIKSLLNFIDEIVIRYFQNNSYYEINKKYCYDEYDHGSMGIVQSYQDILGVNDVKSIGRLMLQRLQNKKLSIRDLCYCNSGQSLKKCNCGLHCKNYRLFRMIDKNILHNDLKHFKN
;
A
#
# COMPACT_ATOMS: atom_id res chain seq x y z
N MET A 1 -0.84 16.97 -13.39
CA MET A 1 0.57 16.87 -13.85
C MET A 1 0.59 15.69 -14.80
N GLY A 2 1.15 15.82 -16.01
CA GLY A 2 1.18 14.70 -16.97
C GLY A 2 2.25 13.68 -16.58
N ILE A 3 2.04 12.40 -16.91
CA ILE A 3 2.97 11.29 -16.60
C ILE A 3 4.40 11.56 -17.08
N SER A 4 4.56 12.26 -18.21
CA SER A 4 5.87 12.67 -18.74
C SER A 4 6.66 13.53 -17.74
N LYS A 5 6.01 14.50 -17.09
CA LYS A 5 6.66 15.37 -16.10
C LYS A 5 7.05 14.59 -14.84
N GLU A 6 6.24 13.63 -14.42
CA GLU A 6 6.56 12.78 -13.27
C GLU A 6 7.77 11.88 -13.54
N ILE A 7 7.90 11.37 -14.78
CA ILE A 7 9.07 10.60 -15.21
C ILE A 7 10.33 11.48 -15.19
N GLU A 8 10.27 12.71 -15.74
CA GLU A 8 11.38 13.66 -15.71
C GLU A 8 11.85 13.97 -14.28
N ASP A 9 10.90 14.17 -13.35
CA ASP A 9 11.20 14.45 -11.95
C ASP A 9 11.94 13.26 -11.31
N VAL A 10 11.50 12.01 -11.61
CA VAL A 10 12.19 10.79 -11.16
C VAL A 10 13.62 10.72 -11.72
N LEU A 11 13.80 10.85 -13.04
CA LEU A 11 15.11 10.75 -13.68
C LEU A 11 16.07 11.88 -13.25
N THR A 12 15.51 13.03 -12.86
CA THR A 12 16.30 14.14 -12.32
C THR A 12 16.90 13.79 -10.96
N LYS A 13 16.15 13.10 -10.10
CA LYS A 13 16.60 12.72 -8.75
C LYS A 13 17.36 11.40 -8.73
N HIS A 14 16.82 10.37 -9.38
CA HIS A 14 17.36 9.01 -9.38
C HIS A 14 18.15 8.75 -10.67
N LYS A 15 19.39 9.23 -10.71
CA LYS A 15 20.25 9.24 -11.92
C LYS A 15 20.63 7.84 -12.44
N GLY A 16 20.54 6.80 -11.60
CA GLY A 16 20.79 5.41 -12.00
C GLY A 16 19.62 4.76 -12.75
N LEU A 17 18.44 5.43 -12.83
CA LEU A 17 17.28 4.92 -13.54
C LEU A 17 17.19 5.45 -14.97
N VAL A 18 16.71 4.61 -15.88
CA VAL A 18 16.43 4.94 -17.29
C VAL A 18 14.97 4.61 -17.60
N TYR A 19 14.28 5.49 -18.34
CA TYR A 19 12.92 5.24 -18.79
C TYR A 19 12.87 4.57 -20.15
N HIS A 20 12.07 3.52 -20.27
CA HIS A 20 11.83 2.75 -21.48
C HIS A 20 10.41 2.99 -22.01
N LEU A 21 10.29 3.81 -23.05
CA LEU A 21 9.00 4.19 -23.62
C LEU A 21 8.20 2.97 -24.11
N GLY A 22 8.87 2.01 -24.77
CA GLY A 22 8.20 0.85 -25.36
C GLY A 22 7.56 -0.11 -24.36
N SER A 23 8.15 -0.23 -23.16
CA SER A 23 7.65 -1.07 -22.07
C SER A 23 6.97 -0.27 -20.95
N HIS A 24 6.85 1.05 -21.10
CA HIS A 24 6.32 1.96 -20.10
C HIS A 24 6.85 1.68 -18.68
N SER A 25 8.19 1.60 -18.56
CA SER A 25 8.88 1.23 -17.34
C SER A 25 10.14 2.03 -17.09
N LEU A 26 10.57 2.09 -15.82
CA LEU A 26 11.89 2.56 -15.42
C LEU A 26 12.73 1.34 -15.05
N SER A 27 14.02 1.33 -15.38
CA SER A 27 14.94 0.30 -14.90
C SER A 27 16.33 0.85 -14.63
N GLY A 28 17.11 0.16 -13.82
CA GLY A 28 18.48 0.49 -13.50
C GLY A 28 18.76 0.42 -12.00
N GLU A 29 19.84 1.05 -11.59
CA GLU A 29 20.31 1.06 -10.22
C GLU A 29 19.60 2.15 -9.41
N LEU A 30 18.88 1.75 -8.37
CA LEU A 30 18.23 2.65 -7.42
C LEU A 30 19.09 2.78 -6.18
N PHE A 31 19.73 3.94 -6.03
CA PHE A 31 20.55 4.26 -4.85
C PHE A 31 19.69 4.60 -3.65
N LEU A 32 20.07 4.07 -2.49
CA LEU A 32 19.46 4.35 -1.20
C LEU A 32 20.24 5.47 -0.47
N PRO A 33 19.64 6.13 0.54
CA PRO A 33 20.29 7.21 1.30
C PRO A 33 21.52 6.80 2.11
N ASP A 34 21.73 5.51 2.34
CA ASP A 34 22.82 4.90 3.10
C ASP A 34 23.92 4.30 2.21
N ASP A 35 24.05 4.80 0.98
CA ASP A 35 25.03 4.39 -0.04
C ASP A 35 24.87 2.93 -0.51
N ASP A 36 23.77 2.27 -0.16
CA ASP A 36 23.39 0.97 -0.71
C ASP A 36 22.58 1.13 -2.00
N SER A 37 22.40 0.07 -2.78
CA SER A 37 21.66 0.13 -4.04
C SER A 37 20.99 -1.19 -4.40
N TYR A 38 19.98 -1.13 -5.26
CA TYR A 38 19.30 -2.28 -5.84
C TYR A 38 19.05 -2.10 -7.34
N ASP A 39 19.23 -3.17 -8.10
CA ASP A 39 18.83 -3.21 -9.51
C ASP A 39 17.33 -3.46 -9.60
N VAL A 40 16.60 -2.53 -10.23
CA VAL A 40 15.14 -2.55 -10.23
C VAL A 40 14.54 -2.40 -11.63
N VAL A 41 13.34 -2.94 -11.80
CA VAL A 41 12.41 -2.63 -12.89
C VAL A 41 11.10 -2.15 -12.28
N ILE A 42 10.67 -0.93 -12.64
CA ILE A 42 9.44 -0.30 -12.15
C ILE A 42 8.49 -0.17 -13.34
N LYS A 43 7.44 -1.00 -13.39
CA LYS A 43 6.43 -1.02 -14.46
C LYS A 43 5.28 -0.09 -14.10
N LEU A 44 4.89 0.77 -15.04
CA LEU A 44 3.89 1.83 -14.84
C LEU A 44 2.52 1.50 -15.45
N ASP A 45 2.28 0.25 -15.84
CA ASP A 45 1.10 -0.17 -16.61
C ASP A 45 -0.24 0.22 -15.98
N MET A 46 -0.30 0.20 -14.64
CA MET A 46 -1.52 0.48 -13.88
C MET A 46 -1.42 1.78 -13.08
N TYR A 47 -0.34 2.53 -13.21
CA TYR A 47 -0.20 3.82 -12.55
C TYR A 47 -0.94 4.91 -13.36
N PRO A 48 -1.66 5.85 -12.73
CA PRO A 48 -1.70 6.15 -11.29
C PRO A 48 -2.83 5.47 -10.49
N GLU A 49 -3.63 4.57 -11.08
CA GLU A 49 -4.77 3.92 -10.42
C GLU A 49 -4.32 2.93 -9.34
N LEU A 50 -3.21 2.24 -9.59
CA LEU A 50 -2.56 1.33 -8.65
C LEU A 50 -1.10 1.72 -8.47
N PHE A 51 -0.45 1.18 -7.44
CA PHE A 51 1.00 1.30 -7.31
C PHE A 51 1.70 0.66 -8.52
N PRO A 52 2.79 1.26 -9.01
CA PRO A 52 3.67 0.61 -9.96
C PRO A 52 4.13 -0.76 -9.47
N THR A 53 4.26 -1.72 -10.38
CA THR A 53 4.86 -3.01 -10.06
C THR A 53 6.38 -2.87 -10.04
N VAL A 54 7.03 -3.23 -8.95
CA VAL A 54 8.48 -3.15 -8.79
C VAL A 54 9.05 -4.56 -8.68
N LEU A 55 10.09 -4.82 -9.47
CA LEU A 55 10.87 -6.05 -9.45
C LEU A 55 12.28 -5.70 -9.00
N GLU A 56 12.81 -6.46 -8.06
CA GLU A 56 14.24 -6.49 -7.76
C GLU A 56 14.88 -7.53 -8.70
N VAL A 57 15.81 -7.09 -9.57
CA VAL A 57 16.37 -7.92 -10.63
C VAL A 57 17.86 -8.27 -10.41
N GLY A 58 18.49 -7.70 -9.38
CA GLY A 58 19.86 -8.02 -8.97
C GLY A 58 19.99 -9.33 -8.21
N GLY A 59 18.87 -9.92 -7.76
CA GLY A 59 18.85 -11.21 -7.06
C GLY A 59 19.26 -11.16 -5.59
N ARG A 60 19.28 -9.96 -4.98
CA ARG A 60 19.60 -9.78 -3.56
C ARG A 60 18.48 -10.26 -2.65
N ILE A 61 17.22 -10.03 -3.05
CA ILE A 61 16.06 -10.41 -2.25
C ILE A 61 15.55 -11.78 -2.73
N PRO A 62 15.64 -12.85 -1.90
CA PRO A 62 15.05 -14.13 -2.26
C PRO A 62 13.55 -14.02 -2.52
N ASN A 63 13.07 -14.64 -3.60
CA ASN A 63 11.64 -14.66 -3.96
C ASN A 63 10.86 -15.54 -2.98
N LYS A 64 10.56 -15.01 -1.79
CA LYS A 64 9.84 -15.67 -0.70
C LYS A 64 8.86 -14.71 -0.03
N LEU A 65 7.77 -15.26 0.51
CA LEU A 65 6.76 -14.47 1.22
C LEU A 65 7.34 -13.72 2.43
N ASP A 66 8.19 -14.38 3.22
CA ASP A 66 8.84 -13.78 4.39
C ASP A 66 9.83 -12.65 4.06
N ARG A 67 10.11 -12.44 2.77
CA ARG A 67 10.91 -11.32 2.25
C ARG A 67 10.04 -10.28 1.55
N HIS A 68 8.73 -10.27 1.81
CA HIS A 68 7.75 -9.39 1.18
C HIS A 68 7.84 -9.35 -0.35
N MET A 69 7.89 -10.56 -0.94
CA MET A 69 7.84 -10.77 -2.39
C MET A 69 6.60 -11.58 -2.75
N TYR A 70 5.93 -11.19 -3.83
CA TYR A 70 4.90 -12.02 -4.44
C TYR A 70 5.56 -13.16 -5.20
N VAL A 71 5.48 -14.39 -4.67
CA VAL A 71 6.21 -15.56 -5.18
C VAL A 71 5.90 -15.84 -6.66
N ASP A 72 4.64 -15.67 -7.07
CA ASP A 72 4.17 -15.96 -8.44
C ASP A 72 4.73 -14.98 -9.47
N SER A 73 4.89 -13.70 -9.11
CA SER A 73 5.33 -12.63 -10.02
C SER A 73 6.78 -12.19 -9.80
N GLY A 74 7.37 -12.53 -8.66
CA GLY A 74 8.68 -12.01 -8.24
C GLY A 74 8.67 -10.50 -7.97
N SER A 75 7.50 -9.89 -7.79
CA SER A 75 7.42 -8.46 -7.51
C SER A 75 7.44 -8.15 -6.01
N CYS A 76 7.91 -6.95 -5.67
CA CYS A 76 7.93 -6.45 -4.32
C CYS A 76 6.52 -6.24 -3.76
N CYS A 77 6.27 -6.70 -2.54
CA CYS A 77 5.00 -6.53 -1.82
C CYS A 77 5.13 -5.42 -0.80
N PHE A 78 4.70 -4.21 -1.15
CA PHE A 78 4.82 -3.03 -0.27
C PHE A 78 3.70 -2.94 0.76
N THR A 79 2.49 -3.35 0.40
CA THR A 79 1.29 -3.28 1.25
C THR A 79 0.11 -3.95 0.54
N THR A 80 -1.06 -4.00 1.19
CA THR A 80 -2.28 -4.55 0.60
C THR A 80 -2.89 -3.62 -0.47
N ALA A 81 -3.69 -4.17 -1.38
CA ALA A 81 -4.38 -3.39 -2.41
C ALA A 81 -5.28 -2.29 -1.82
N ALA A 82 -5.97 -2.56 -0.71
CA ALA A 82 -6.80 -1.58 -0.02
C ALA A 82 -5.97 -0.40 0.53
N LYS A 83 -4.85 -0.70 1.19
CA LYS A 83 -3.95 0.32 1.75
C LYS A 83 -3.28 1.14 0.65
N SER A 84 -2.83 0.51 -0.44
CA SER A 84 -2.21 1.22 -1.57
C SER A 84 -3.16 2.26 -2.18
N GLN A 85 -4.44 1.92 -2.37
CA GLN A 85 -5.43 2.90 -2.85
C GLN A 85 -5.65 4.07 -1.90
N VAL A 86 -5.68 3.81 -0.59
CA VAL A 86 -5.77 4.89 0.40
C VAL A 86 -4.54 5.80 0.31
N LEU A 87 -3.33 5.22 0.21
CA LEU A 87 -2.08 5.98 0.10
C LEU A 87 -2.02 6.82 -1.17
N LEU A 88 -2.37 6.27 -2.34
CA LEU A 88 -2.42 7.02 -3.62
C LEU A 88 -3.38 8.21 -3.55
N LYS A 89 -4.53 8.04 -2.89
CA LYS A 89 -5.53 9.11 -2.78
C LYS A 89 -5.21 10.17 -1.71
N THR A 90 -4.29 9.86 -0.78
CA THR A 90 -4.02 10.73 0.37
C THR A 90 -2.58 11.23 0.47
N LYS A 91 -1.59 10.34 0.44
CA LYS A 91 -0.19 10.65 0.74
C LYS A 91 0.70 10.67 -0.52
N ILE A 92 0.59 9.65 -1.37
CA ILE A 92 1.42 9.52 -2.57
C ILE A 92 0.79 10.33 -3.70
N LYS A 93 1.43 11.42 -4.08
CA LYS A 93 0.90 12.42 -5.04
C LYS A 93 1.61 12.42 -6.38
N SER A 94 2.71 11.68 -6.50
CA SER A 94 3.48 11.57 -7.73
C SER A 94 4.28 10.26 -7.74
N LEU A 95 4.79 9.88 -8.91
CA LEU A 95 5.68 8.75 -9.08
C LEU A 95 6.95 8.91 -8.23
N LEU A 96 7.49 10.13 -8.16
CA LEU A 96 8.64 10.42 -7.31
C LEU A 96 8.33 10.16 -5.82
N ASN A 97 7.15 10.59 -5.33
CA ASN A 97 6.75 10.28 -3.95
C ASN A 97 6.59 8.77 -3.71
N PHE A 98 6.09 8.02 -4.70
CA PHE A 98 6.01 6.56 -4.59
C PHE A 98 7.40 5.94 -4.43
N ILE A 99 8.36 6.34 -5.25
CA ILE A 99 9.73 5.82 -5.16
C ILE A 99 10.36 6.20 -3.82
N ASP A 100 10.29 7.46 -3.42
CA ASP A 100 10.95 7.96 -2.21
C ASP A 100 10.35 7.41 -0.91
N GLU A 101 9.01 7.35 -0.83
CA GLU A 101 8.32 7.04 0.41
C GLU A 101 7.96 5.55 0.58
N ILE A 102 7.91 4.81 -0.54
CA ILE A 102 7.49 3.40 -0.52
C ILE A 102 8.64 2.50 -0.95
N VAL A 103 9.19 2.72 -2.16
CA VAL A 103 10.19 1.80 -2.73
C VAL A 103 11.51 1.86 -1.97
N ILE A 104 12.03 3.07 -1.71
CA ILE A 104 13.27 3.24 -0.96
C ILE A 104 13.14 2.65 0.45
N ARG A 105 12.04 2.92 1.16
CA ARG A 105 11.83 2.34 2.50
C ARG A 105 11.78 0.82 2.49
N TYR A 106 11.15 0.23 1.49
CA TYR A 106 11.11 -1.22 1.33
C TYR A 106 12.51 -1.80 1.17
N PHE A 107 13.33 -1.19 0.31
CA PHE A 107 14.70 -1.67 0.09
C PHE A 107 15.60 -1.43 1.32
N GLN A 108 15.51 -0.29 1.98
CA GLN A 108 16.21 -0.04 3.25
C GLN A 108 15.85 -1.09 4.32
N ASN A 109 14.55 -1.46 4.40
CA ASN A 109 14.09 -2.49 5.34
C ASN A 109 14.65 -3.87 4.98
N ASN A 110 14.80 -4.17 3.67
CA ASN A 110 15.45 -5.39 3.20
C ASN A 110 16.96 -5.40 3.44
N SER A 111 17.67 -4.29 3.20
CA SER A 111 19.10 -4.14 3.55
C SER A 111 19.34 -4.35 5.05
N TYR A 112 18.48 -3.76 5.88
CA TYR A 112 18.53 -3.96 7.33
C TYR A 112 18.30 -5.43 7.71
N TYR A 113 17.36 -6.11 7.04
CA TYR A 113 17.09 -7.53 7.28
C TYR A 113 18.26 -8.43 6.86
N GLU A 114 18.99 -8.10 5.80
CA GLU A 114 20.17 -8.87 5.37
C GLU A 114 21.21 -8.99 6.50
N ILE A 115 21.38 -7.90 7.25
CA ILE A 115 22.35 -7.81 8.35
C ILE A 115 21.77 -8.37 9.66
N ASN A 116 20.55 -7.93 10.02
CA ASN A 116 20.01 -8.12 11.37
C ASN A 116 19.03 -9.32 11.49
N LYS A 117 18.65 -9.94 10.36
CA LYS A 117 17.67 -11.04 10.25
C LYS A 117 16.28 -10.71 10.84
N LYS A 118 15.97 -9.43 10.92
CA LYS A 118 14.65 -8.86 11.30
C LYS A 118 14.44 -7.55 10.58
N TYR A 119 13.19 -7.17 10.35
CA TYR A 119 12.87 -5.88 9.77
C TYR A 119 13.02 -4.73 10.77
N CYS A 120 13.40 -3.55 10.28
CA CYS A 120 13.52 -2.32 11.09
C CYS A 120 12.15 -1.71 11.37
N TYR A 121 11.25 -1.78 10.41
CA TYR A 121 9.90 -1.23 10.49
C TYR A 121 8.89 -2.36 10.53
N ASP A 122 7.80 -2.14 11.27
CA ASP A 122 6.66 -3.05 11.29
C ASP A 122 6.03 -3.16 9.91
N GLU A 123 5.77 -4.38 9.50
CA GLU A 123 5.10 -4.71 8.26
C GLU A 123 3.85 -5.53 8.55
N TYR A 124 2.89 -5.54 7.61
CA TYR A 124 1.74 -6.41 7.74
C TYR A 124 2.15 -7.87 7.56
N ASP A 125 1.47 -8.76 8.26
CA ASP A 125 1.59 -10.20 8.00
C ASP A 125 1.24 -10.54 6.54
N HIS A 126 1.55 -11.75 6.13
CA HIS A 126 1.24 -12.22 4.78
C HIS A 126 -0.16 -12.81 4.67
N GLY A 127 -0.71 -12.80 3.45
CA GLY A 127 -1.98 -13.43 3.12
C GLY A 127 -3.17 -12.80 3.86
N SER A 128 -4.05 -13.65 4.38
CA SER A 128 -5.29 -13.22 5.03
C SER A 128 -5.08 -12.31 6.23
N MET A 129 -4.05 -12.59 7.04
CA MET A 129 -3.77 -11.79 8.24
C MET A 129 -3.35 -10.38 7.89
N GLY A 130 -2.46 -10.20 6.92
CA GLY A 130 -2.04 -8.86 6.49
C GLY A 130 -3.19 -8.04 5.89
N ILE A 131 -4.11 -8.70 5.17
CA ILE A 131 -5.33 -8.03 4.67
C ILE A 131 -6.17 -7.55 5.86
N VAL A 132 -6.42 -8.39 6.86
CA VAL A 132 -7.17 -8.01 8.06
C VAL A 132 -6.49 -6.85 8.79
N GLN A 133 -5.19 -6.93 9.05
CA GLN A 133 -4.40 -5.88 9.70
C GLN A 133 -4.49 -4.55 8.96
N SER A 134 -4.45 -4.57 7.63
CA SER A 134 -4.54 -3.34 6.83
C SER A 134 -5.88 -2.62 7.00
N TYR A 135 -6.99 -3.36 7.10
CA TYR A 135 -8.30 -2.76 7.39
C TYR A 135 -8.44 -2.32 8.84
N GLN A 136 -7.83 -3.03 9.79
CA GLN A 136 -7.75 -2.60 11.19
C GLN A 136 -7.03 -1.25 11.29
N ASP A 137 -5.90 -1.10 10.59
CA ASP A 137 -5.14 0.15 10.53
C ASP A 137 -5.94 1.27 9.83
N ILE A 138 -6.55 1.01 8.67
CA ILE A 138 -7.35 2.00 7.94
C ILE A 138 -8.52 2.51 8.80
N LEU A 139 -9.21 1.62 9.51
CA LEU A 139 -10.41 1.94 10.28
C LEU A 139 -10.11 2.32 11.74
N GLY A 140 -8.93 1.96 12.27
CA GLY A 140 -8.56 2.19 13.67
C GLY A 140 -9.37 1.35 14.66
N VAL A 141 -9.75 0.12 14.28
CA VAL A 141 -10.50 -0.82 15.12
C VAL A 141 -10.03 -2.26 14.88
N ASN A 142 -10.01 -3.07 15.96
CA ASN A 142 -9.56 -4.46 15.89
C ASN A 142 -10.70 -5.46 15.67
N ASP A 143 -11.96 -5.05 15.80
CA ASP A 143 -13.11 -5.94 15.68
C ASP A 143 -13.37 -6.33 14.21
N VAL A 144 -12.89 -7.51 13.84
CA VAL A 144 -13.00 -8.10 12.49
C VAL A 144 -14.46 -8.19 12.02
N LYS A 145 -15.41 -8.49 12.93
CA LYS A 145 -16.85 -8.57 12.59
C LYS A 145 -17.42 -7.21 12.20
N SER A 146 -17.03 -6.15 12.90
CA SER A 146 -17.42 -4.78 12.55
C SER A 146 -16.84 -4.34 11.20
N ILE A 147 -15.59 -4.69 10.92
CA ILE A 147 -14.96 -4.42 9.61
C ILE A 147 -15.72 -5.15 8.50
N GLY A 148 -15.94 -6.45 8.61
CA GLY A 148 -16.70 -7.23 7.61
C GLY A 148 -18.10 -6.68 7.37
N ARG A 149 -18.81 -6.26 8.44
CA ARG A 149 -20.12 -5.59 8.33
C ARG A 149 -20.05 -4.29 7.55
N LEU A 150 -19.03 -3.44 7.78
CA LEU A 150 -18.82 -2.21 7.01
C LEU A 150 -18.55 -2.49 5.53
N MET A 151 -17.75 -3.51 5.23
CA MET A 151 -17.47 -3.93 3.84
C MET A 151 -18.77 -4.34 3.14
N LEU A 152 -19.61 -5.18 3.77
CA LEU A 152 -20.91 -5.58 3.24
C LEU A 152 -21.83 -4.36 3.02
N GLN A 153 -21.93 -3.47 4.00
CA GLN A 153 -22.72 -2.23 3.86
C GLN A 153 -22.24 -1.38 2.68
N ARG A 154 -20.92 -1.25 2.51
CA ARG A 154 -20.32 -0.47 1.40
C ARG A 154 -20.63 -1.10 0.04
N LEU A 155 -20.57 -2.44 -0.06
CA LEU A 155 -20.93 -3.18 -1.27
C LEU A 155 -22.41 -3.02 -1.62
N GLN A 156 -23.28 -2.97 -0.60
CA GLN A 156 -24.72 -2.71 -0.73
C GLN A 156 -25.06 -1.21 -0.96
N ASN A 157 -24.08 -0.34 -1.20
CA ASN A 157 -24.25 1.12 -1.33
C ASN A 157 -24.75 1.84 -0.06
N LYS A 158 -24.78 1.18 1.10
CA LYS A 158 -25.13 1.82 2.36
C LYS A 158 -24.00 2.72 2.85
N LYS A 159 -24.36 3.81 3.53
CA LYS A 159 -23.42 4.81 4.04
C LYS A 159 -23.85 5.21 5.45
N LEU A 160 -22.90 5.21 6.38
CA LEU A 160 -23.10 5.79 7.70
C LEU A 160 -23.14 7.32 7.60
N SER A 161 -24.14 7.90 8.24
CA SER A 161 -24.20 9.32 8.54
C SER A 161 -23.25 9.66 9.70
N ILE A 162 -22.80 10.89 9.77
CA ILE A 162 -21.99 11.38 10.90
C ILE A 162 -22.73 11.33 12.24
N ARG A 163 -24.10 11.24 12.21
CA ARG A 163 -24.97 11.13 13.39
C ARG A 163 -25.25 9.68 13.80
N ASP A 164 -25.01 8.72 12.90
CA ASP A 164 -25.22 7.31 13.20
C ASP A 164 -24.25 6.81 14.27
N LEU A 165 -24.59 5.72 14.93
CA LEU A 165 -23.69 5.05 15.86
C LEU A 165 -22.40 4.63 15.14
N CYS A 166 -21.27 4.80 15.84
CA CYS A 166 -19.97 4.43 15.31
C CYS A 166 -19.86 2.92 15.08
N TYR A 167 -19.18 2.56 14.03
CA TYR A 167 -18.91 1.16 13.66
C TYR A 167 -18.09 0.38 14.69
N CYS A 168 -17.43 1.06 15.63
CA CYS A 168 -16.65 0.41 16.72
C CYS A 168 -17.53 -0.07 17.89
N ASN A 169 -18.85 0.08 17.82
CA ASN A 169 -19.82 -0.30 18.85
C ASN A 169 -19.65 0.43 20.20
N SER A 170 -19.01 1.60 20.23
CA SER A 170 -18.83 2.39 21.46
C SER A 170 -20.11 3.07 21.99
N GLY A 171 -21.20 3.02 21.24
CA GLY A 171 -22.43 3.78 21.55
C GLY A 171 -22.37 5.27 21.22
N GLN A 172 -21.22 5.80 20.80
CA GLN A 172 -21.08 7.19 20.39
C GLN A 172 -21.45 7.38 18.91
N SER A 173 -21.83 8.61 18.54
CA SER A 173 -22.00 8.94 17.12
C SER A 173 -20.66 8.93 16.38
N LEU A 174 -20.67 8.60 15.07
CA LEU A 174 -19.49 8.55 14.23
C LEU A 174 -18.67 9.85 14.29
N LYS A 175 -19.36 11.01 14.35
CA LYS A 175 -18.69 12.33 14.42
C LYS A 175 -17.86 12.52 15.69
N LYS A 176 -18.37 12.01 16.84
CA LYS A 176 -17.76 12.25 18.16
C LYS A 176 -16.81 11.13 18.58
N CYS A 177 -16.97 9.94 18.02
CA CYS A 177 -16.21 8.77 18.43
C CYS A 177 -14.71 8.96 18.21
N ASN A 178 -13.91 8.65 19.23
CA ASN A 178 -12.46 8.79 19.23
C ASN A 178 -12.03 10.18 18.73
N CYS A 179 -12.62 11.25 19.30
CA CYS A 179 -12.36 12.64 18.94
C CYS A 179 -12.48 12.94 17.43
N GLY A 180 -13.37 12.22 16.73
CA GLY A 180 -13.59 12.37 15.29
C GLY A 180 -12.66 11.54 14.40
N LEU A 181 -11.68 10.82 14.98
CA LEU A 181 -10.73 9.99 14.22
C LEU A 181 -11.48 8.90 13.43
N HIS A 182 -12.46 8.22 14.04
CA HIS A 182 -13.24 7.20 13.33
C HIS A 182 -14.03 7.76 12.14
N CYS A 183 -14.50 9.01 12.21
CA CYS A 183 -15.12 9.66 11.06
C CYS A 183 -14.12 9.89 9.92
N LYS A 184 -12.89 10.30 10.23
CA LYS A 184 -11.78 10.44 9.25
C LYS A 184 -11.44 9.09 8.64
N ASN A 185 -11.24 8.07 9.47
CA ASN A 185 -10.90 6.70 9.05
C ASN A 185 -12.01 6.08 8.15
N TYR A 186 -13.27 6.29 8.50
CA TYR A 186 -14.38 5.86 7.66
C TYR A 186 -14.38 6.51 6.27
N ARG A 187 -13.96 7.79 6.16
CA ARG A 187 -13.80 8.45 4.86
C ARG A 187 -12.68 7.81 4.04
N LEU A 188 -11.56 7.46 4.66
CA LEU A 188 -10.45 6.74 4.01
C LEU A 188 -10.92 5.36 3.50
N PHE A 189 -11.58 4.58 4.35
CA PHE A 189 -12.17 3.30 3.97
C PHE A 189 -13.10 3.43 2.75
N ARG A 190 -13.89 4.50 2.67
CA ARG A 190 -14.78 4.73 1.52
C ARG A 190 -14.08 5.09 0.22
N MET A 191 -12.79 5.39 0.24
CA MET A 191 -11.98 5.60 -0.96
C MET A 191 -11.57 4.28 -1.64
N ILE A 192 -11.67 3.16 -0.92
CA ILE A 192 -11.31 1.84 -1.46
C ILE A 192 -12.31 1.42 -2.54
N ASP A 193 -11.80 0.89 -3.64
CA ASP A 193 -12.62 0.36 -4.72
C ASP A 193 -13.46 -0.83 -4.27
N LYS A 194 -14.69 -0.95 -4.81
CA LYS A 194 -15.59 -2.04 -4.43
C LYS A 194 -15.11 -3.41 -4.88
N ASN A 195 -14.37 -3.51 -5.98
CA ASN A 195 -13.82 -4.78 -6.42
C ASN A 195 -12.77 -5.29 -5.43
N ILE A 196 -11.92 -4.39 -4.88
CA ILE A 196 -10.98 -4.75 -3.82
C ILE A 196 -11.74 -5.19 -2.56
N LEU A 197 -12.75 -4.42 -2.13
CA LEU A 197 -13.57 -4.80 -0.97
C LEU A 197 -14.26 -6.16 -1.15
N HIS A 198 -14.77 -6.43 -2.37
CA HIS A 198 -15.42 -7.71 -2.69
C HIS A 198 -14.42 -8.88 -2.59
N ASN A 199 -13.23 -8.72 -3.16
CA ASN A 199 -12.18 -9.73 -3.14
C ASN A 199 -11.65 -9.98 -1.72
N ASP A 200 -11.51 -8.92 -0.92
CA ASP A 200 -10.98 -9.01 0.44
C ASP A 200 -12.01 -9.50 1.46
N LEU A 201 -13.31 -9.36 1.17
CA LEU A 201 -14.38 -9.74 2.10
C LEU A 201 -14.33 -11.23 2.54
N LYS A 202 -13.80 -12.11 1.70
CA LYS A 202 -13.63 -13.55 2.03
C LYS A 202 -12.76 -13.77 3.28
N HIS A 203 -11.83 -12.85 3.59
CA HIS A 203 -10.93 -12.91 4.74
C HIS A 203 -11.62 -12.47 6.06
N PHE A 204 -12.86 -11.95 5.98
CA PHE A 204 -13.68 -11.49 7.11
C PHE A 204 -14.92 -12.35 7.35
N LYS A 205 -15.07 -13.45 6.61
CA LYS A 205 -16.14 -14.42 6.81
C LYS A 205 -15.64 -15.49 7.79
N ASN A 206 -16.12 -15.44 9.01
CA ASN A 206 -16.15 -16.56 9.97
C ASN A 206 -17.59 -17.02 10.14
#